data_59bb85612a7b2eb13b0eb54e61ba753c
#
_entry.id   59bb85612a7b2eb13b0eb54e61ba753c
#
_cell.length_a   1.000
_cell.length_b   1.000
_cell.length_c   1.000
_cell.angle_alpha   90.00
_cell.angle_beta   90.00
_cell.angle_gamma   90.00
#
_symmetry.space_group_name_H-M   'P 1'
#
loop_
_entity.id
_entity.type
_entity.pdbx_description
1 polymer ?
#
loop_
_entity_poly.entity_id
_entity_poly.type
_entity_poly.pdbx_seq_one_letter_code
_entity_poly.pdbx_strand_id
1 'polypeptide(L)'
;MDATSQPLVIDSSAIAAATRPRNALTVDVEEYFQVAAFERTIPRNAWDAAESRVEFSTGRVLDLFAERGCRATFFVLGWIAERHPSLVRRIVADGHELASHGYDHTRVHQLTPEQFRADVVKTKRILEDIGGVGIRGYRAPSYSINGRNLWAHDILLDTGHVYSSSIYPIRHDLYGMPEAPRFSFRFKPDGIQEVPVTTVRIGGNNYPCGGGGYFRLMPYGAFRWMLSRVNDRDGQSGLFYFHPWEVDPSQPRVQGAPLKSRFRHYLNLDSMHARLGRLLTDFRWGRMDEIFLSSSSPLPFAGEVARSAGEGSVTSPGFAGEVGRRPGEGAGSAGEGK
;
A
#
# COMPACT_ATOMS: atom_id res chain seq x y z
N MET A 1 18.57 -29.35 54.03
CA MET A 1 17.97 -28.11 53.53
C MET A 1 17.69 -28.34 52.05
N ASP A 2 16.46 -28.66 51.79
CA ASP A 2 16.01 -29.11 50.46
C ASP A 2 15.51 -27.86 49.70
N ALA A 3 16.23 -27.47 48.69
CA ALA A 3 15.84 -26.35 47.84
C ALA A 3 14.86 -26.89 46.75
N THR A 4 13.57 -26.80 47.04
CA THR A 4 12.51 -27.10 46.06
C THR A 4 12.59 -26.07 44.95
N SER A 5 13.17 -26.51 43.80
CA SER A 5 13.11 -25.77 42.53
C SER A 5 11.66 -25.74 42.05
N GLN A 6 11.01 -24.58 42.13
CA GLN A 6 9.72 -24.34 41.48
C GLN A 6 9.90 -24.48 39.95
N PRO A 7 9.05 -25.22 39.25
CA PRO A 7 9.10 -25.28 37.81
C PRO A 7 8.77 -23.88 37.21
N LEU A 8 9.62 -23.41 36.30
CA LEU A 8 9.34 -22.22 35.50
C LEU A 8 8.05 -22.49 34.71
N VAL A 9 6.96 -21.88 35.12
CA VAL A 9 5.73 -21.84 34.31
C VAL A 9 5.97 -20.92 33.13
N ILE A 10 6.36 -21.49 32.00
CA ILE A 10 6.49 -20.74 30.76
C ILE A 10 5.08 -20.41 30.30
N ASP A 11 4.74 -19.13 30.31
CA ASP A 11 3.45 -18.64 29.80
C ASP A 11 3.34 -18.91 28.29
N SER A 12 2.55 -19.92 27.93
CA SER A 12 2.31 -20.32 26.55
C SER A 12 1.71 -19.19 25.70
N SER A 13 1.02 -18.23 26.33
CA SER A 13 0.47 -17.05 25.65
C SER A 13 1.58 -16.06 25.25
N ALA A 14 2.61 -15.90 26.07
CA ALA A 14 3.77 -15.06 25.79
C ALA A 14 4.64 -15.67 24.66
N ILE A 15 4.80 -16.99 24.65
CA ILE A 15 5.51 -17.70 23.56
C ILE A 15 4.74 -17.57 22.25
N ALA A 16 3.43 -17.77 22.25
CA ALA A 16 2.59 -17.62 21.07
C ALA A 16 2.62 -16.18 20.54
N ALA A 17 2.62 -15.18 21.41
CA ALA A 17 2.76 -13.77 21.00
C ALA A 17 4.16 -13.46 20.42
N ALA A 18 5.22 -14.08 20.94
CA ALA A 18 6.59 -13.88 20.43
C ALA A 18 6.83 -14.54 19.07
N THR A 19 6.08 -15.61 18.74
CA THR A 19 6.21 -16.37 17.48
C THR A 19 5.32 -15.85 16.35
N ARG A 20 4.35 -14.97 16.64
CA ARG A 20 3.52 -14.35 15.60
C ARG A 20 4.33 -13.54 14.60
N PRO A 21 3.99 -13.61 13.29
CA PRO A 21 4.61 -12.77 12.28
C PRO A 21 4.53 -11.26 12.65
N ARG A 22 5.58 -10.50 12.32
CA ARG A 22 5.52 -9.04 12.36
C ARG A 22 4.72 -8.56 11.16
N ASN A 23 3.85 -7.57 11.36
CA ASN A 23 3.06 -6.96 10.29
C ASN A 23 3.73 -5.66 9.81
N ALA A 24 3.57 -5.32 8.55
CA ALA A 24 4.01 -4.04 8.03
C ALA A 24 3.02 -2.93 8.38
N LEU A 25 3.55 -1.88 9.00
CA LEU A 25 2.82 -0.65 9.27
C LEU A 25 3.17 0.39 8.22
N THR A 26 2.18 0.94 7.54
CA THR A 26 2.43 1.89 6.45
C THR A 26 1.53 3.10 6.53
N VAL A 27 2.06 4.25 6.10
CA VAL A 27 1.36 5.54 6.11
C VAL A 27 1.49 6.15 4.72
N ASP A 28 0.36 6.46 4.10
CA ASP A 28 0.32 7.17 2.83
C ASP A 28 0.20 8.67 3.11
N VAL A 29 1.32 9.40 2.96
CA VAL A 29 1.42 10.81 3.36
C VAL A 29 0.86 11.70 2.27
N GLU A 30 -0.38 12.08 2.46
CA GLU A 30 -1.15 12.96 1.61
C GLU A 30 -2.04 13.90 2.44
N GLU A 31 -2.48 14.98 1.85
CA GLU A 31 -3.45 15.89 2.42
C GLU A 31 -4.87 15.33 2.35
N TYR A 32 -5.73 15.75 3.28
CA TYR A 32 -7.14 15.34 3.31
C TYR A 32 -7.88 15.64 2.01
N PHE A 33 -7.43 16.63 1.23
CA PHE A 33 -8.06 17.02 -0.03
C PHE A 33 -7.49 16.31 -1.26
N GLN A 34 -6.36 15.58 -1.14
CA GLN A 34 -5.74 14.87 -2.26
C GLN A 34 -6.40 13.52 -2.55
N VAL A 35 -7.33 13.10 -1.70
CA VAL A 35 -8.07 11.84 -1.87
C VAL A 35 -8.96 11.86 -3.11
N ALA A 36 -9.06 10.73 -3.81
CA ALA A 36 -9.92 10.57 -4.98
C ALA A 36 -11.39 10.96 -4.73
N ALA A 37 -11.84 10.87 -3.47
CA ALA A 37 -13.20 11.24 -3.06
C ALA A 37 -13.53 12.73 -3.25
N PHE A 38 -12.51 13.61 -3.27
CA PHE A 38 -12.66 15.06 -3.37
C PHE A 38 -12.08 15.67 -4.65
N GLU A 39 -11.52 14.87 -5.54
CA GLU A 39 -10.86 15.30 -6.78
C GLU A 39 -11.74 16.25 -7.65
N ARG A 40 -13.06 16.01 -7.69
CA ARG A 40 -14.01 16.87 -8.42
C ARG A 40 -14.36 18.17 -7.68
N THR A 41 -14.21 18.19 -6.37
CA THR A 41 -14.58 19.33 -5.52
C THR A 41 -13.40 20.24 -5.27
N ILE A 42 -12.20 19.68 -5.10
CA ILE A 42 -10.93 20.40 -4.92
C ILE A 42 -9.98 19.94 -6.01
N PRO A 43 -10.00 20.60 -7.18
CA PRO A 43 -9.10 20.26 -8.28
C PRO A 43 -7.65 20.63 -7.92
N ARG A 44 -6.67 20.05 -8.62
CA ARG A 44 -5.24 20.24 -8.33
C ARG A 44 -4.77 21.68 -8.30
N ASN A 45 -5.28 22.51 -9.19
CA ASN A 45 -4.95 23.94 -9.22
C ASN A 45 -5.47 24.74 -8.01
N ALA A 46 -6.30 24.12 -7.16
CA ALA A 46 -6.78 24.71 -5.91
C ALA A 46 -6.00 24.22 -4.67
N TRP A 47 -5.08 23.27 -4.81
CA TRP A 47 -4.37 22.67 -3.67
C TRP A 47 -3.50 23.66 -2.90
N ASP A 48 -2.82 24.57 -3.61
CA ASP A 48 -1.96 25.58 -2.97
C ASP A 48 -2.74 26.61 -2.13
N ALA A 49 -4.05 26.75 -2.38
CA ALA A 49 -4.94 27.62 -1.61
C ALA A 49 -5.68 26.88 -0.49
N ALA A 50 -5.61 25.53 -0.44
CA ALA A 50 -6.26 24.75 0.60
C ALA A 50 -5.45 24.81 1.90
N GLU A 51 -6.16 24.79 3.05
CA GLU A 51 -5.49 24.71 4.35
C GLU A 51 -4.72 23.40 4.48
N SER A 52 -3.39 23.48 4.61
CA SER A 52 -2.54 22.29 4.81
C SER A 52 -2.66 21.77 6.24
N ARG A 53 -2.81 20.45 6.37
CA ARG A 53 -2.90 19.73 7.65
C ARG A 53 -1.88 18.61 7.76
N VAL A 54 -1.13 18.33 6.70
CA VAL A 54 -0.26 17.14 6.63
C VAL A 54 0.85 17.14 7.68
N GLU A 55 1.47 18.28 7.98
CA GLU A 55 2.50 18.35 9.04
C GLU A 55 1.91 18.06 10.42
N PHE A 56 0.77 18.68 10.74
CA PHE A 56 0.08 18.46 12.00
C PHE A 56 -0.37 17.00 12.16
N SER A 57 -1.05 16.46 11.16
CA SER A 57 -1.61 15.12 11.22
C SER A 57 -0.51 14.04 11.19
N THR A 58 0.53 14.21 10.36
CA THR A 58 1.67 13.29 10.33
C THR A 58 2.51 13.39 11.62
N GLY A 59 2.67 14.59 12.16
CA GLY A 59 3.31 14.79 13.48
C GLY A 59 2.65 13.96 14.56
N ARG A 60 1.32 13.97 14.67
CA ARG A 60 0.56 13.13 15.62
C ARG A 60 0.78 11.63 15.41
N VAL A 61 0.95 11.19 14.17
CA VAL A 61 1.26 9.78 13.85
C VAL A 61 2.66 9.43 14.33
N LEU A 62 3.66 10.28 14.05
CA LEU A 62 5.05 10.07 14.45
C LEU A 62 5.17 10.03 15.99
N ASP A 63 4.50 10.95 16.69
CA ASP A 63 4.48 10.98 18.15
C ASP A 63 3.89 9.67 18.73
N LEU A 64 2.76 9.21 18.20
CA LEU A 64 2.15 7.93 18.59
C LEU A 64 3.09 6.74 18.33
N PHE A 65 3.80 6.74 17.20
CA PHE A 65 4.75 5.66 16.87
C PHE A 65 5.95 5.66 17.81
N ALA A 66 6.46 6.84 18.17
CA ALA A 66 7.53 6.99 19.15
C ALA A 66 7.07 6.49 20.56
N GLU A 67 5.87 6.87 21.00
CA GLU A 67 5.29 6.39 22.28
C GLU A 67 5.13 4.87 22.32
N ARG A 68 4.87 4.23 21.19
CA ARG A 68 4.67 2.77 21.08
C ARG A 68 5.92 2.00 20.67
N GLY A 69 7.05 2.67 20.45
CA GLY A 69 8.29 2.05 19.97
C GLY A 69 8.14 1.37 18.60
N CYS A 70 7.25 1.87 17.74
CA CYS A 70 6.95 1.29 16.44
C CYS A 70 7.67 2.04 15.32
N ARG A 71 8.17 1.29 14.31
CA ARG A 71 8.64 1.86 13.04
C ARG A 71 7.72 1.45 11.92
N ALA A 72 7.62 2.31 10.90
CA ALA A 72 6.70 2.15 9.78
C ALA A 72 7.37 2.57 8.46
N THR A 73 6.72 2.28 7.34
CA THR A 73 7.06 2.82 6.02
C THR A 73 6.13 3.96 5.68
N PHE A 74 6.68 5.10 5.30
CA PHE A 74 5.94 6.28 4.87
C PHE A 74 6.05 6.43 3.35
N PHE A 75 4.94 6.23 2.66
CA PHE A 75 4.81 6.50 1.22
C PHE A 75 4.44 7.97 1.04
N VAL A 76 5.39 8.77 0.58
CA VAL A 76 5.26 10.22 0.53
C VAL A 76 5.08 10.70 -0.90
N LEU A 77 4.11 11.60 -1.13
CA LEU A 77 3.95 12.30 -2.40
C LEU A 77 5.10 13.29 -2.62
N GLY A 78 5.63 13.36 -3.84
CA GLY A 78 6.66 14.35 -4.21
C GLY A 78 6.19 15.77 -3.97
N TRP A 79 4.92 16.06 -4.24
CA TRP A 79 4.27 17.36 -3.99
C TRP A 79 4.32 17.78 -2.52
N ILE A 80 4.10 16.81 -1.60
CA ILE A 80 4.23 17.04 -0.15
C ILE A 80 5.69 17.24 0.23
N ALA A 81 6.60 16.44 -0.30
CA ALA A 81 8.01 16.51 0.03
C ALA A 81 8.64 17.87 -0.33
N GLU A 82 8.30 18.43 -1.49
CA GLU A 82 8.78 19.77 -1.90
C GLU A 82 8.29 20.88 -0.98
N ARG A 83 7.07 20.78 -0.44
CA ARG A 83 6.46 21.81 0.40
C ARG A 83 6.81 21.65 1.89
N HIS A 84 7.03 20.42 2.33
CA HIS A 84 7.27 20.06 3.72
C HIS A 84 8.56 19.24 3.90
N PRO A 85 9.73 19.76 3.47
CA PRO A 85 10.99 19.01 3.52
C PRO A 85 11.43 18.67 4.95
N SER A 86 11.05 19.47 5.95
CA SER A 86 11.27 19.18 7.37
C SER A 86 10.55 17.93 7.83
N LEU A 87 9.33 17.71 7.34
CA LEU A 87 8.55 16.51 7.65
C LEU A 87 9.23 15.24 7.10
N VAL A 88 9.72 15.28 5.86
CA VAL A 88 10.45 14.16 5.25
C VAL A 88 11.71 13.82 6.05
N ARG A 89 12.50 14.85 6.43
CA ARG A 89 13.69 14.66 7.26
C ARG A 89 13.36 14.09 8.64
N ARG A 90 12.26 14.52 9.26
CA ARG A 90 11.78 13.96 10.53
C ARG A 90 11.43 12.48 10.42
N ILE A 91 10.67 12.09 9.38
CA ILE A 91 10.32 10.68 9.12
C ILE A 91 11.58 9.80 9.09
N VAL A 92 12.62 10.23 8.39
CA VAL A 92 13.88 9.49 8.30
C VAL A 92 14.64 9.50 9.63
N ALA A 93 14.72 10.66 10.31
CA ALA A 93 15.42 10.80 11.58
C ALA A 93 14.80 9.94 12.70
N ASP A 94 13.48 9.76 12.70
CA ASP A 94 12.74 8.89 13.61
C ASP A 94 12.90 7.38 13.27
N GLY A 95 13.70 7.04 12.25
CA GLY A 95 14.07 5.66 11.86
C GLY A 95 13.01 4.94 11.03
N HIS A 96 12.06 5.66 10.46
CA HIS A 96 11.07 5.09 9.52
C HIS A 96 11.67 4.89 8.13
N GLU A 97 11.07 4.00 7.34
CA GLU A 97 11.39 3.86 5.92
C GLU A 97 10.65 4.94 5.13
N LEU A 98 11.39 5.64 4.25
CA LEU A 98 10.84 6.58 3.29
C LEU A 98 10.64 5.87 1.95
N ALA A 99 9.44 5.98 1.38
CA ALA A 99 9.06 5.35 0.12
C ALA A 99 8.25 6.33 -0.76
N SER A 100 8.12 6.02 -2.04
CA SER A 100 7.46 6.88 -3.03
C SER A 100 5.97 6.58 -3.16
N HIS A 101 5.13 7.64 -3.17
CA HIS A 101 3.70 7.58 -3.49
C HIS A 101 3.33 8.25 -4.82
N GLY A 102 4.31 8.44 -5.74
CA GLY A 102 4.15 9.28 -6.92
C GLY A 102 4.23 10.77 -6.57
N TYR A 103 4.09 11.64 -7.58
CA TYR A 103 4.32 13.07 -7.36
C TYR A 103 3.08 13.77 -6.79
N ASP A 104 1.94 13.70 -7.48
CA ASP A 104 0.74 14.51 -7.21
C ASP A 104 -0.53 13.67 -7.13
N HIS A 105 -0.42 12.45 -6.65
CA HIS A 105 -1.52 11.51 -6.49
C HIS A 105 -2.25 11.14 -7.81
N THR A 106 -1.55 11.26 -8.99
CA THR A 106 -2.11 10.80 -10.27
C THR A 106 -2.16 9.27 -10.32
N ARG A 107 -3.33 8.73 -10.65
CA ARG A 107 -3.51 7.28 -10.77
C ARG A 107 -2.79 6.73 -12.00
N VAL A 108 -2.13 5.58 -11.87
CA VAL A 108 -1.30 4.96 -12.93
C VAL A 108 -2.06 4.75 -14.23
N HIS A 109 -3.34 4.39 -14.17
CA HIS A 109 -4.17 4.20 -15.37
C HIS A 109 -4.54 5.51 -16.11
N GLN A 110 -4.20 6.67 -15.56
CA GLN A 110 -4.37 8.00 -16.19
C GLN A 110 -3.08 8.47 -16.90
N LEU A 111 -1.99 7.70 -16.79
CA LEU A 111 -0.67 8.02 -17.32
C LEU A 111 -0.30 7.09 -18.46
N THR A 112 0.47 7.61 -19.43
CA THR A 112 1.22 6.74 -20.36
C THR A 112 2.43 6.15 -19.64
N PRO A 113 3.06 5.07 -20.16
CA PRO A 113 4.30 4.54 -19.62
C PRO A 113 5.41 5.59 -19.45
N GLU A 114 5.55 6.49 -20.41
CA GLU A 114 6.56 7.57 -20.39
C GLU A 114 6.25 8.60 -19.30
N GLN A 115 4.99 8.99 -19.15
CA GLN A 115 4.54 9.90 -18.10
C GLN A 115 4.73 9.28 -16.72
N PHE A 116 4.41 7.99 -16.57
CA PHE A 116 4.62 7.26 -15.33
C PHE A 116 6.12 7.17 -14.98
N ARG A 117 6.99 6.87 -15.96
CA ARG A 117 8.44 6.87 -15.77
C ARG A 117 8.95 8.24 -15.30
N ALA A 118 8.49 9.31 -15.93
CA ALA A 118 8.86 10.67 -15.54
C ALA A 118 8.41 11.01 -14.11
N ASP A 119 7.19 10.62 -13.73
CA ASP A 119 6.63 10.80 -12.39
C ASP A 119 7.45 10.09 -11.32
N VAL A 120 7.72 8.79 -11.51
CA VAL A 120 8.44 7.98 -10.50
C VAL A 120 9.90 8.41 -10.36
N VAL A 121 10.58 8.77 -11.47
CA VAL A 121 11.96 9.27 -11.44
C VAL A 121 12.03 10.62 -10.74
N LYS A 122 11.13 11.54 -11.06
CA LYS A 122 11.04 12.86 -10.43
C LYS A 122 10.83 12.71 -8.92
N THR A 123 9.83 11.93 -8.53
CA THR A 123 9.48 11.75 -7.12
C THR A 123 10.60 11.09 -6.33
N LYS A 124 11.19 10.02 -6.88
CA LYS A 124 12.31 9.32 -6.26
C LYS A 124 13.46 10.29 -5.97
N ARG A 125 13.87 11.09 -6.96
CA ARG A 125 14.94 12.09 -6.81
C ARG A 125 14.64 13.12 -5.71
N ILE A 126 13.43 13.68 -5.71
CA ILE A 126 13.01 14.67 -4.69
C ILE A 126 13.13 14.06 -3.28
N LEU A 127 12.62 12.85 -3.09
CA LEU A 127 12.63 12.17 -1.81
C LEU A 127 14.06 11.81 -1.36
N GLU A 128 14.91 11.35 -2.28
CA GLU A 128 16.33 11.04 -2.01
C GLU A 128 17.13 12.29 -1.67
N ASP A 129 16.93 13.38 -2.41
CA ASP A 129 17.61 14.67 -2.18
C ASP A 129 17.24 15.28 -0.81
N ILE A 130 15.98 15.17 -0.39
CA ILE A 130 15.50 15.73 0.89
C ILE A 130 15.79 14.79 2.06
N GLY A 131 15.56 13.49 1.89
CA GLY A 131 15.67 12.49 2.93
C GLY A 131 17.09 11.99 3.17
N GLY A 132 18.00 12.13 2.20
CA GLY A 132 19.36 11.62 2.29
C GLY A 132 19.46 10.09 2.33
N VAL A 133 18.43 9.37 1.90
CA VAL A 133 18.32 7.90 1.90
C VAL A 133 17.80 7.40 0.55
N GLY A 134 18.24 6.20 0.14
CA GLY A 134 17.76 5.60 -1.10
C GLY A 134 16.29 5.16 -1.02
N ILE A 135 15.49 5.48 -2.03
CA ILE A 135 14.08 5.12 -2.14
C ILE A 135 13.95 3.75 -2.84
N ARG A 136 13.46 2.76 -2.10
CA ARG A 136 13.33 1.37 -2.55
C ARG A 136 11.89 0.94 -2.84
N GLY A 137 10.92 1.54 -2.17
CA GLY A 137 9.52 1.19 -2.23
C GLY A 137 8.67 2.18 -3.02
N TYR A 138 7.63 1.65 -3.68
CA TYR A 138 6.62 2.44 -4.36
C TYR A 138 5.21 1.96 -3.99
N ARG A 139 4.28 2.90 -3.86
CA ARG A 139 2.84 2.62 -3.78
C ARG A 139 2.09 3.51 -4.77
N ALA A 140 1.30 2.88 -5.64
CA ALA A 140 0.47 3.63 -6.58
C ALA A 140 -0.67 4.35 -5.86
N PRO A 141 -0.89 5.65 -6.16
CA PRO A 141 -2.06 6.37 -5.69
C PRO A 141 -3.35 5.58 -5.93
N SER A 142 -4.19 5.47 -4.89
CA SER A 142 -5.46 4.72 -4.92
C SER A 142 -5.31 3.25 -5.35
N TYR A 143 -4.17 2.60 -5.13
CA TYR A 143 -3.92 1.21 -5.57
C TYR A 143 -4.25 0.97 -7.03
N SER A 144 -3.84 1.89 -7.90
CA SER A 144 -4.28 1.99 -9.29
C SER A 144 -3.50 1.10 -10.28
N ILE A 145 -2.63 0.19 -9.79
CA ILE A 145 -2.05 -0.87 -10.62
C ILE A 145 -3.00 -2.07 -10.61
N ASN A 146 -3.30 -2.58 -11.81
CA ASN A 146 -4.17 -3.73 -12.05
C ASN A 146 -3.76 -4.45 -13.35
N GLY A 147 -4.50 -5.47 -13.78
CA GLY A 147 -4.18 -6.28 -14.96
C GLY A 147 -4.00 -5.52 -16.29
N ARG A 148 -4.45 -4.25 -16.38
CA ARG A 148 -4.34 -3.45 -17.62
C ARG A 148 -3.05 -2.62 -17.70
N ASN A 149 -2.35 -2.43 -16.58
CA ASN A 149 -1.17 -1.56 -16.51
C ASN A 149 -0.01 -2.20 -15.73
N LEU A 150 0.14 -3.54 -15.82
CA LEU A 150 1.24 -4.28 -15.21
C LEU A 150 2.63 -3.85 -15.73
N TRP A 151 2.69 -3.17 -16.89
CA TRP A 151 3.90 -2.53 -17.40
C TRP A 151 4.53 -1.55 -16.38
N ALA A 152 3.73 -1.04 -15.43
CA ALA A 152 4.23 -0.18 -14.36
C ALA A 152 5.29 -0.87 -13.48
N HIS A 153 5.18 -2.18 -13.26
CA HIS A 153 6.16 -2.94 -12.50
C HIS A 153 7.54 -2.99 -13.19
N ASP A 154 7.56 -3.13 -14.52
CA ASP A 154 8.81 -3.11 -15.29
C ASP A 154 9.48 -1.73 -15.19
N ILE A 155 8.70 -0.65 -15.30
CA ILE A 155 9.22 0.72 -15.14
C ILE A 155 9.74 0.98 -13.72
N LEU A 156 9.05 0.50 -12.69
CA LEU A 156 9.51 0.63 -11.32
C LEU A 156 10.85 -0.09 -11.10
N LEU A 157 10.98 -1.31 -11.64
CA LEU A 157 12.24 -2.07 -11.57
C LEU A 157 13.37 -1.32 -12.29
N ASP A 158 13.13 -0.87 -13.53
CA ASP A 158 14.10 -0.11 -14.34
C ASP A 158 14.55 1.20 -13.67
N THR A 159 13.68 1.82 -12.87
CA THR A 159 13.97 3.05 -12.14
C THR A 159 14.55 2.81 -10.74
N GLY A 160 14.93 1.53 -10.46
CA GLY A 160 15.64 1.13 -9.24
C GLY A 160 14.76 1.01 -7.99
N HIS A 161 13.44 0.82 -8.16
CA HIS A 161 12.59 0.39 -7.06
C HIS A 161 12.74 -1.12 -6.85
N VAL A 162 12.67 -1.57 -5.62
CA VAL A 162 12.88 -2.97 -5.24
C VAL A 162 11.56 -3.69 -4.97
N TYR A 163 10.57 -2.95 -4.47
CA TYR A 163 9.23 -3.47 -4.25
C TYR A 163 8.15 -2.45 -4.57
N SER A 164 6.96 -2.97 -4.87
CA SER A 164 5.71 -2.23 -5.01
C SER A 164 4.70 -2.73 -3.97
N SER A 165 3.80 -1.86 -3.54
CA SER A 165 2.63 -2.21 -2.73
C SER A 165 1.41 -1.50 -3.30
N SER A 166 1.01 -1.90 -4.50
CA SER A 166 0.08 -1.15 -5.33
C SER A 166 -1.18 -1.93 -5.71
N ILE A 167 -1.26 -3.20 -5.32
CA ILE A 167 -2.37 -4.10 -5.65
C ILE A 167 -3.20 -4.40 -4.40
N TYR A 168 -4.52 -4.36 -4.56
CA TYR A 168 -5.47 -4.77 -3.53
C TYR A 168 -6.29 -5.98 -4.05
N PRO A 169 -6.14 -7.18 -3.46
CA PRO A 169 -6.80 -8.41 -3.95
C PRO A 169 -8.28 -8.49 -3.55
N ILE A 170 -9.07 -7.48 -3.93
CA ILE A 170 -10.53 -7.38 -3.67
C ILE A 170 -11.27 -6.89 -4.89
N ARG A 171 -12.59 -7.06 -4.90
CA ARG A 171 -13.49 -6.35 -5.82
C ARG A 171 -13.88 -5.02 -5.22
N HIS A 172 -13.59 -3.92 -5.92
CA HIS A 172 -13.97 -2.57 -5.50
C HIS A 172 -14.34 -1.71 -6.70
N ASP A 173 -15.18 -0.68 -6.50
CA ASP A 173 -15.69 0.22 -7.55
C ASP A 173 -14.61 1.15 -8.15
N LEU A 174 -13.52 1.43 -7.44
CA LEU A 174 -12.47 2.36 -7.86
C LEU A 174 -11.11 1.70 -8.12
N TYR A 175 -10.85 0.53 -7.54
CA TYR A 175 -9.56 -0.18 -7.60
C TYR A 175 -9.77 -1.67 -7.34
N GLY A 176 -8.68 -2.44 -7.38
CA GLY A 176 -8.67 -3.84 -7.01
C GLY A 176 -8.33 -4.77 -8.14
N MET A 177 -7.76 -5.91 -7.75
CA MET A 177 -7.38 -7.02 -8.62
C MET A 177 -7.68 -8.33 -7.85
N PRO A 178 -8.95 -8.77 -7.82
CA PRO A 178 -9.39 -9.88 -6.97
C PRO A 178 -8.69 -11.21 -7.25
N GLU A 179 -8.18 -11.39 -8.47
CA GLU A 179 -7.41 -12.54 -8.91
C GLU A 179 -5.94 -12.53 -8.48
N ALA A 180 -5.44 -11.40 -7.96
CA ALA A 180 -4.06 -11.30 -7.50
C ALA A 180 -3.83 -12.18 -6.26
N PRO A 181 -2.60 -12.71 -6.08
CA PRO A 181 -2.20 -13.35 -4.85
C PRO A 181 -2.43 -12.47 -3.63
N ARG A 182 -2.80 -13.07 -2.49
CA ARG A 182 -3.07 -12.34 -1.25
C ARG A 182 -1.81 -11.90 -0.51
N PHE A 183 -0.71 -12.59 -0.73
CA PHE A 183 0.58 -12.39 -0.05
C PHE A 183 1.64 -11.98 -1.05
N SER A 184 2.81 -11.61 -0.55
CA SER A 184 3.92 -11.14 -1.38
C SER A 184 4.30 -12.11 -2.49
N PHE A 185 4.48 -11.60 -3.71
CA PHE A 185 4.73 -12.39 -4.90
C PHE A 185 5.51 -11.58 -5.96
N ARG A 186 5.89 -12.25 -7.06
CA ARG A 186 6.42 -11.62 -8.29
C ARG A 186 5.58 -12.03 -9.48
N PHE A 187 5.42 -11.14 -10.46
CA PHE A 187 4.79 -11.50 -11.73
C PHE A 187 5.75 -12.27 -12.66
N LYS A 188 7.05 -11.98 -12.58
CA LYS A 188 8.14 -12.60 -13.36
C LYS A 188 9.27 -12.99 -12.40
N PRO A 189 10.10 -14.00 -12.73
CA PRO A 189 11.22 -14.42 -11.88
C PRO A 189 12.12 -13.26 -11.42
N ASP A 190 12.51 -12.41 -12.36
CA ASP A 190 13.39 -11.26 -12.13
C ASP A 190 12.60 -9.94 -11.96
N GLY A 191 11.28 -10.02 -11.81
CA GLY A 191 10.40 -8.87 -11.66
C GLY A 191 10.49 -8.24 -10.27
N ILE A 192 9.92 -7.04 -10.15
CA ILE A 192 9.78 -6.36 -8.86
C ILE A 192 8.89 -7.19 -7.91
N GLN A 193 9.18 -7.13 -6.63
CA GLN A 193 8.35 -7.73 -5.60
C GLN A 193 7.07 -6.91 -5.41
N GLU A 194 5.90 -7.53 -5.51
CA GLU A 194 4.63 -6.91 -5.12
C GLU A 194 4.21 -7.40 -3.73
N VAL A 195 3.84 -6.47 -2.87
CA VAL A 195 3.32 -6.72 -1.52
C VAL A 195 1.89 -6.19 -1.47
N PRO A 196 0.88 -7.04 -1.69
CA PRO A 196 -0.51 -6.62 -1.75
C PRO A 196 -1.04 -6.14 -0.40
N VAL A 197 -2.09 -5.30 -0.45
CA VAL A 197 -2.82 -4.91 0.75
C VAL A 197 -3.51 -6.14 1.36
N THR A 198 -3.42 -6.25 2.67
CA THR A 198 -3.90 -7.44 3.39
C THR A 198 -5.40 -7.66 3.25
N THR A 199 -5.72 -8.89 2.93
CA THR A 199 -7.08 -9.42 2.93
C THR A 199 -7.16 -10.69 3.78
N VAL A 200 -8.32 -10.93 4.38
CA VAL A 200 -8.64 -12.21 5.01
C VAL A 200 -9.55 -13.02 4.08
N ARG A 201 -9.31 -14.34 3.97
CA ARG A 201 -10.15 -15.24 3.17
C ARG A 201 -11.21 -15.90 4.05
N ILE A 202 -12.48 -15.68 3.69
CA ILE A 202 -13.65 -16.25 4.40
C ILE A 202 -14.61 -16.79 3.35
N GLY A 203 -14.99 -18.06 3.43
CA GLY A 203 -15.94 -18.68 2.49
C GLY A 203 -15.51 -18.56 1.01
N GLY A 204 -14.19 -18.64 0.72
CA GLY A 204 -13.66 -18.49 -0.65
C GLY A 204 -13.44 -17.07 -1.15
N ASN A 205 -13.96 -16.05 -0.45
CA ASN A 205 -13.85 -14.64 -0.85
C ASN A 205 -12.80 -13.88 -0.01
N ASN A 206 -12.17 -12.88 -0.64
CA ASN A 206 -11.24 -11.98 0.03
C ASN A 206 -11.99 -10.77 0.60
N TYR A 207 -11.79 -10.51 1.88
CA TYR A 207 -12.35 -9.35 2.59
C TYR A 207 -11.22 -8.42 3.04
N PRO A 208 -11.39 -7.09 2.92
CA PRO A 208 -10.37 -6.12 3.27
C PRO A 208 -10.12 -6.07 4.78
N CYS A 209 -8.86 -6.22 5.20
CA CYS A 209 -8.45 -6.08 6.60
C CYS A 209 -7.08 -5.39 6.76
N GLY A 210 -6.71 -4.54 5.80
CA GLY A 210 -5.44 -3.82 5.79
C GLY A 210 -5.56 -2.30 5.70
N GLY A 211 -6.76 -1.74 5.59
CA GLY A 211 -6.92 -0.30 5.29
C GLY A 211 -7.62 0.49 6.39
N GLY A 212 -7.17 1.75 6.61
CA GLY A 212 -7.71 2.68 7.59
C GLY A 212 -9.21 2.95 7.43
N GLY A 213 -9.71 3.09 6.20
CA GLY A 213 -11.13 3.26 5.94
C GLY A 213 -11.99 2.11 6.46
N TYR A 214 -11.60 0.86 6.18
CA TYR A 214 -12.27 -0.33 6.74
C TYR A 214 -12.05 -0.47 8.23
N PHE A 215 -10.87 -0.12 8.73
CA PHE A 215 -10.57 -0.10 10.15
C PHE A 215 -11.46 0.87 10.94
N ARG A 216 -11.77 2.04 10.37
CA ARG A 216 -12.71 3.00 10.96
C ARG A 216 -14.17 2.55 10.88
N LEU A 217 -14.53 1.84 9.80
CA LEU A 217 -15.90 1.37 9.56
C LEU A 217 -16.30 0.21 10.48
N MET A 218 -15.40 -0.78 10.66
CA MET A 218 -15.72 -2.01 11.39
C MET A 218 -15.54 -1.86 12.92
N PRO A 219 -16.27 -2.63 13.73
CA PRO A 219 -15.94 -2.79 15.14
C PRO A 219 -14.49 -3.28 15.30
N TYR A 220 -13.76 -2.71 16.27
CA TYR A 220 -12.34 -3.05 16.49
C TYR A 220 -12.10 -4.55 16.66
N GLY A 221 -12.94 -5.24 17.44
CA GLY A 221 -12.82 -6.68 17.67
C GLY A 221 -12.91 -7.52 16.39
N ALA A 222 -13.77 -7.11 15.44
CA ALA A 222 -13.88 -7.77 14.14
C ALA A 222 -12.60 -7.57 13.30
N PHE A 223 -12.10 -6.34 13.23
CA PHE A 223 -10.85 -6.06 12.52
C PHE A 223 -9.66 -6.83 13.11
N ARG A 224 -9.53 -6.79 14.45
CA ARG A 224 -8.49 -7.55 15.18
C ARG A 224 -8.57 -9.04 14.87
N TRP A 225 -9.75 -9.63 14.90
CA TRP A 225 -9.96 -11.04 14.56
C TRP A 225 -9.52 -11.34 13.13
N MET A 226 -9.87 -10.48 12.16
CA MET A 226 -9.48 -10.66 10.75
C MET A 226 -7.97 -10.66 10.57
N LEU A 227 -7.26 -9.70 11.17
CA LEU A 227 -5.80 -9.62 11.09
C LEU A 227 -5.13 -10.78 11.87
N SER A 228 -5.65 -11.16 13.06
CA SER A 228 -5.17 -12.34 13.79
C SER A 228 -5.29 -13.60 12.94
N ARG A 229 -6.37 -13.76 12.17
CA ARG A 229 -6.55 -14.91 11.28
C ARG A 229 -5.49 -14.97 10.18
N VAL A 230 -5.04 -13.82 9.65
CA VAL A 230 -3.92 -13.78 8.71
C VAL A 230 -2.61 -14.23 9.38
N ASN A 231 -2.34 -13.73 10.58
CA ASN A 231 -1.12 -14.11 11.29
C ASN A 231 -1.13 -15.54 11.81
N ASP A 232 -2.24 -15.99 12.45
CA ASP A 232 -2.28 -17.24 13.20
C ASP A 232 -2.64 -18.45 12.30
N ARG A 233 -3.53 -18.25 11.32
CA ARG A 233 -3.98 -19.32 10.43
C ARG A 233 -3.19 -19.41 9.13
N ASP A 234 -3.01 -18.24 8.47
CA ASP A 234 -2.28 -18.20 7.19
C ASP A 234 -0.75 -18.18 7.45
N GLY A 235 -0.29 -17.91 8.69
CA GLY A 235 1.12 -17.84 9.05
C GLY A 235 1.86 -16.69 8.37
N GLN A 236 1.14 -15.65 7.91
CA GLN A 236 1.68 -14.60 7.05
C GLN A 236 1.71 -13.26 7.76
N SER A 237 2.71 -12.43 7.37
CA SER A 237 2.73 -11.02 7.71
C SER A 237 1.62 -10.28 6.98
N GLY A 238 0.85 -9.48 7.72
CA GLY A 238 -0.10 -8.54 7.15
C GLY A 238 0.54 -7.19 6.85
N LEU A 239 -0.15 -6.37 6.06
CA LEU A 239 0.14 -4.97 5.81
C LEU A 239 -1.06 -4.15 6.25
N PHE A 240 -0.84 -3.13 7.06
CA PHE A 240 -1.84 -2.14 7.42
C PHE A 240 -1.43 -0.76 6.91
N TYR A 241 -2.35 -0.08 6.23
CA TYR A 241 -2.13 1.29 5.75
C TYR A 241 -3.23 2.22 6.23
N PHE A 242 -2.87 3.47 6.43
CA PHE A 242 -3.79 4.57 6.68
C PHE A 242 -3.14 5.88 6.26
N HIS A 243 -3.93 6.96 6.28
CA HIS A 243 -3.46 8.29 5.92
C HIS A 243 -3.39 9.19 7.17
N PRO A 244 -2.46 10.15 7.23
CA PRO A 244 -2.34 11.05 8.39
C PRO A 244 -3.63 11.80 8.72
N TRP A 245 -4.38 12.24 7.71
CA TRP A 245 -5.66 12.93 7.91
C TRP A 245 -6.71 12.07 8.63
N GLU A 246 -6.59 10.75 8.65
CA GLU A 246 -7.50 9.86 9.37
C GLU A 246 -7.41 10.01 10.90
N VAL A 247 -6.31 10.56 11.43
CA VAL A 247 -6.16 10.85 12.88
C VAL A 247 -6.40 12.32 13.21
N ASP A 248 -6.87 13.13 12.26
CA ASP A 248 -7.20 14.55 12.46
C ASP A 248 -8.71 14.81 12.35
N PRO A 249 -9.49 14.71 13.43
CA PRO A 249 -10.92 15.00 13.39
C PRO A 249 -11.23 16.50 13.17
N SER A 250 -10.23 17.38 13.39
CA SER A 250 -10.37 18.83 13.25
C SER A 250 -10.09 19.34 11.85
N GLN A 251 -9.77 18.45 10.90
CA GLN A 251 -9.52 18.83 9.50
C GLN A 251 -10.72 19.57 8.89
N PRO A 252 -10.51 20.48 7.93
CA PRO A 252 -11.56 21.21 7.26
C PRO A 252 -12.63 20.29 6.63
N ARG A 253 -13.90 20.68 6.74
CA ARG A 253 -15.01 19.96 6.13
C ARG A 253 -15.22 20.42 4.70
N VAL A 254 -14.90 19.57 3.73
CA VAL A 254 -15.04 19.86 2.29
C VAL A 254 -16.51 20.02 1.95
N GLN A 255 -16.89 21.25 1.57
CA GLN A 255 -18.25 21.57 1.14
C GLN A 255 -18.46 21.13 -0.32
N GLY A 256 -19.72 20.81 -0.71
CA GLY A 256 -20.06 20.44 -2.08
C GLY A 256 -19.66 19.02 -2.50
N ALA A 257 -18.88 18.29 -1.69
CA ALA A 257 -18.54 16.90 -1.99
C ALA A 257 -19.76 15.96 -1.81
N PRO A 258 -19.89 14.89 -2.61
CA PRO A 258 -20.96 13.92 -2.52
C PRO A 258 -21.13 13.34 -1.10
N LEU A 259 -22.36 13.15 -0.64
CA LEU A 259 -22.64 12.64 0.72
C LEU A 259 -21.93 11.31 1.02
N LYS A 260 -21.91 10.37 0.06
CA LYS A 260 -21.20 9.08 0.20
C LYS A 260 -19.71 9.29 0.43
N SER A 261 -19.07 10.23 -0.30
CA SER A 261 -17.67 10.58 -0.15
C SER A 261 -17.40 11.20 1.22
N ARG A 262 -18.21 12.16 1.62
CA ARG A 262 -18.12 12.81 2.94
C ARG A 262 -18.29 11.80 4.08
N PHE A 263 -19.30 10.93 4.00
CA PHE A 263 -19.51 9.88 5.00
C PHE A 263 -18.26 8.98 5.13
N ARG A 264 -17.76 8.44 4.02
CA ARG A 264 -16.57 7.56 4.03
C ARG A 264 -15.33 8.26 4.58
N HIS A 265 -15.14 9.53 4.25
CA HIS A 265 -13.97 10.30 4.66
C HIS A 265 -14.00 10.64 6.14
N TYR A 266 -15.12 11.13 6.65
CA TYR A 266 -15.22 11.68 8.02
C TYR A 266 -15.68 10.67 9.08
N LEU A 267 -16.03 9.45 8.67
CA LEU A 267 -16.51 8.41 9.59
C LEU A 267 -15.47 8.07 10.66
N ASN A 268 -15.86 8.19 11.94
CA ASN A 268 -15.12 7.73 13.10
C ASN A 268 -13.68 8.29 13.23
N LEU A 269 -13.40 9.50 12.72
CA LEU A 269 -12.10 10.16 12.85
C LEU A 269 -11.73 10.39 14.32
N ASP A 270 -12.70 10.77 15.16
CA ASP A 270 -12.48 11.04 16.59
C ASP A 270 -11.90 9.82 17.34
N SER A 271 -12.31 8.62 16.94
CA SER A 271 -11.86 7.37 17.57
C SER A 271 -10.59 6.78 16.95
N MET A 272 -10.17 7.27 15.76
CA MET A 272 -9.11 6.62 14.97
C MET A 272 -7.78 6.58 15.72
N HIS A 273 -7.36 7.69 16.33
CA HIS A 273 -6.08 7.77 17.05
C HIS A 273 -6.02 6.75 18.20
N ALA A 274 -7.06 6.69 19.04
CA ALA A 274 -7.10 5.73 20.15
C ALA A 274 -7.15 4.28 19.68
N ARG A 275 -7.93 4.00 18.61
CA ARG A 275 -8.00 2.67 18.00
C ARG A 275 -6.66 2.25 17.39
N LEU A 276 -5.95 3.17 16.74
CA LEU A 276 -4.62 2.93 16.20
C LEU A 276 -3.64 2.59 17.31
N GLY A 277 -3.61 3.37 18.41
CA GLY A 277 -2.78 3.07 19.58
C GLY A 277 -3.03 1.68 20.16
N ARG A 278 -4.30 1.22 20.18
CA ARG A 278 -4.65 -0.14 20.57
C ARG A 278 -4.14 -1.18 19.58
N LEU A 279 -4.28 -0.93 18.28
CA LEU A 279 -3.80 -1.83 17.21
C LEU A 279 -2.27 -2.03 17.31
N LEU A 280 -1.53 -0.96 17.60
CA LEU A 280 -0.08 -1.00 17.77
C LEU A 280 0.35 -1.85 18.97
N THR A 281 -0.51 -1.97 19.99
CA THR A 281 -0.26 -2.83 21.16
C THR A 281 -0.64 -4.28 20.92
N ASP A 282 -1.73 -4.54 20.17
CA ASP A 282 -2.28 -5.88 19.98
C ASP A 282 -1.47 -6.74 18.97
N PHE A 283 -0.63 -6.12 18.13
CA PHE A 283 0.18 -6.79 17.11
C PHE A 283 1.63 -6.28 17.11
N ARG A 284 2.52 -7.06 16.48
CA ARG A 284 3.92 -6.67 16.25
C ARG A 284 4.02 -5.99 14.90
N TRP A 285 4.71 -4.82 14.86
CA TRP A 285 4.82 -3.99 13.67
C TRP A 285 6.27 -3.75 13.28
N GLY A 286 6.48 -3.37 12.01
CA GLY A 286 7.77 -2.95 11.48
C GLY A 286 7.61 -2.33 10.10
N ARG A 287 8.75 -1.93 9.53
CA ARG A 287 8.85 -1.36 8.20
C ARG A 287 8.69 -2.46 7.14
N MET A 288 8.25 -2.07 5.94
CA MET A 288 8.09 -3.01 4.82
C MET A 288 9.41 -3.64 4.39
N ASP A 289 10.49 -2.86 4.30
CA ASP A 289 11.80 -3.35 3.92
C ASP A 289 12.35 -4.39 4.92
N GLU A 290 12.12 -4.20 6.22
CA GLU A 290 12.52 -5.15 7.26
C GLU A 290 11.74 -6.48 7.20
N ILE A 291 10.47 -6.44 6.79
CA ILE A 291 9.57 -7.59 6.83
C ILE A 291 9.61 -8.37 5.52
N PHE A 292 9.60 -7.68 4.39
CA PHE A 292 9.41 -8.32 3.10
C PHE A 292 10.68 -8.43 2.26
N LEU A 293 11.74 -7.65 2.54
CA LEU A 293 12.97 -7.70 1.78
C LEU A 293 14.11 -8.49 2.46
N SER A 294 13.95 -8.77 3.76
CA SER A 294 14.99 -9.48 4.55
C SER A 294 14.90 -11.01 4.46
N SER A 295 13.82 -11.59 3.91
CA SER A 295 13.67 -13.03 3.80
C SER A 295 14.43 -13.57 2.58
N SER A 296 15.31 -14.56 2.82
CA SER A 296 16.06 -15.29 1.80
C SER A 296 15.21 -16.34 1.05
N SER A 297 13.95 -16.52 1.42
CA SER A 297 13.07 -17.50 0.78
C SER A 297 12.61 -17.02 -0.59
N PRO A 298 12.62 -17.89 -1.61
CA PRO A 298 12.08 -17.56 -2.93
C PRO A 298 10.60 -17.13 -2.81
N LEU A 299 10.23 -16.04 -3.48
CA LEU A 299 8.85 -15.61 -3.55
C LEU A 299 8.10 -16.42 -4.60
N PRO A 300 6.84 -16.81 -4.34
CA PRO A 300 6.04 -17.50 -5.33
C PRO A 300 5.73 -16.59 -6.54
N PHE A 301 5.62 -17.19 -7.71
CA PHE A 301 5.12 -16.49 -8.89
C PHE A 301 3.59 -16.47 -8.90
N ALA A 302 3.02 -15.44 -9.52
CA ALA A 302 1.57 -15.31 -9.61
C ALA A 302 0.89 -16.56 -10.21
N GLY A 303 1.52 -17.19 -11.22
CA GLY A 303 1.03 -18.42 -11.84
C GLY A 303 1.10 -19.67 -10.94
N GLU A 304 2.02 -19.75 -9.99
CA GLU A 304 2.13 -20.86 -9.03
C GLU A 304 1.07 -20.73 -7.94
N VAL A 305 0.83 -19.51 -7.46
CA VAL A 305 -0.23 -19.25 -6.46
C VAL A 305 -1.60 -19.56 -7.03
N ALA A 306 -1.84 -19.26 -8.32
CA ALA A 306 -3.09 -19.61 -8.99
C ALA A 306 -3.29 -21.14 -9.11
N ARG A 307 -2.23 -21.91 -9.35
CA ARG A 307 -2.29 -23.38 -9.40
C ARG A 307 -2.53 -24.01 -8.02
N SER A 308 -1.86 -23.53 -7.00
CA SER A 308 -2.05 -24.05 -5.62
C SER A 308 -3.42 -23.68 -5.01
N ALA A 309 -4.05 -22.63 -5.51
CA ALA A 309 -5.41 -22.24 -5.13
C ALA A 309 -6.49 -22.99 -5.94
N GLY A 310 -6.11 -23.66 -7.02
CA GLY A 310 -6.97 -24.21 -8.08
C GLY A 310 -7.07 -25.74 -8.15
N GLU A 311 -6.79 -26.50 -7.07
CA GLU A 311 -7.27 -27.91 -6.98
C GLU A 311 -8.80 -28.02 -6.81
N GLY A 312 -9.51 -26.99 -7.30
CA GLY A 312 -10.93 -26.98 -7.61
C GLY A 312 -11.09 -26.33 -8.96
N SER A 313 -11.20 -27.15 -10.00
CA SER A 313 -11.39 -26.85 -11.42
C SER A 313 -11.90 -25.45 -11.77
N VAL A 314 -11.04 -24.58 -12.35
CA VAL A 314 -11.46 -23.51 -13.27
C VAL A 314 -10.34 -23.32 -14.31
N THR A 315 -10.70 -23.51 -15.57
CA THR A 315 -9.89 -23.26 -16.76
C THR A 315 -9.40 -21.80 -16.77
N SER A 316 -8.08 -21.63 -16.88
CA SER A 316 -7.43 -20.32 -17.02
C SER A 316 -7.76 -19.68 -18.35
N PRO A 317 -8.12 -18.40 -18.42
CA PRO A 317 -7.94 -17.64 -19.64
C PRO A 317 -6.44 -17.34 -19.81
N GLY A 318 -5.89 -17.79 -20.93
CA GLY A 318 -4.47 -17.67 -21.24
C GLY A 318 -4.00 -16.21 -21.26
N PHE A 319 -2.94 -15.92 -20.54
CA PHE A 319 -2.12 -14.74 -20.71
C PHE A 319 -1.19 -14.95 -21.92
N ALA A 320 -1.77 -14.92 -23.12
CA ALA A 320 -1.02 -14.80 -24.37
C ALA A 320 -1.20 -13.36 -24.86
N GLY A 321 -0.27 -12.50 -24.53
CA GLY A 321 -0.08 -11.23 -25.24
C GLY A 321 0.45 -11.53 -26.63
N GLU A 322 -0.40 -11.48 -27.63
CA GLU A 322 -0.02 -11.52 -29.03
C GLU A 322 0.80 -10.28 -29.37
N VAL A 323 2.09 -10.49 -29.60
CA VAL A 323 2.97 -9.52 -30.26
C VAL A 323 2.51 -9.40 -31.71
N GLY A 324 1.78 -8.35 -32.05
CA GLY A 324 1.35 -8.05 -33.39
C GLY A 324 2.54 -7.92 -34.35
N ARG A 325 2.69 -8.86 -35.26
CA ARG A 325 3.55 -8.74 -36.44
C ARG A 325 2.98 -7.65 -37.37
N ARG A 326 3.80 -6.69 -37.70
CA ARG A 326 3.55 -5.75 -38.80
C ARG A 326 3.46 -6.54 -40.10
N PRO A 327 2.46 -6.29 -41.01
CA PRO A 327 2.52 -6.77 -42.34
C PRO A 327 3.53 -5.95 -43.16
N GLY A 328 4.43 -6.63 -43.83
CA GLY A 328 5.46 -6.07 -44.70
C GLY A 328 4.87 -5.46 -45.98
N GLU A 329 5.67 -4.57 -46.51
CA GLU A 329 5.57 -3.99 -47.86
C GLU A 329 5.48 -5.05 -48.94
N GLY A 330 4.54 -4.88 -49.81
CA GLY A 330 4.45 -5.59 -51.11
C GLY A 330 4.07 -4.62 -52.19
N ALA A 331 5.06 -4.33 -53.04
CA ALA A 331 4.96 -3.50 -54.23
C ALA A 331 4.06 -4.12 -55.32
N GLY A 332 3.48 -3.28 -56.18
CA GLY A 332 3.20 -3.69 -57.54
C GLY A 332 2.00 -3.06 -58.23
N SER A 333 2.31 -2.11 -59.08
CA SER A 333 1.88 -1.83 -60.47
C SER A 333 0.43 -1.47 -60.78
N ALA A 334 0.30 -0.29 -61.29
CA ALA A 334 -0.25 0.16 -62.60
C ALA A 334 -1.60 -0.41 -63.09
N GLY A 335 -2.48 0.49 -63.46
CA GLY A 335 -3.63 0.23 -64.34
C GLY A 335 -4.51 1.47 -64.54
N GLU A 336 -4.29 2.12 -65.65
CA GLU A 336 -5.07 3.23 -66.22
C GLU A 336 -6.56 2.90 -66.42
N GLY A 337 -7.38 3.94 -66.45
CA GLY A 337 -8.56 3.88 -67.30
C GLY A 337 -9.85 4.50 -66.79
N LYS A 338 -10.07 5.72 -67.23
CA LYS A 338 -11.30 6.50 -67.41
C LYS A 338 -11.90 7.20 -66.20
#